data_bb81d4221bb5dcee877e53cba0be507d
#
_entry.id   bb81d4221bb5dcee877e53cba0be507d
#
_cell.length_a   1.000
_cell.length_b   1.000
_cell.length_c   1.000
_cell.angle_alpha   90.00
_cell.angle_beta   90.00
_cell.angle_gamma   90.00
#
_symmetry.space_group_name_H-M   'P 1'
#
loop_
_entity.id
_entity.type
_entity.pdbx_description
1 polymer ?
#
loop_
_entity_poly.entity_id
_entity_poly.type
_entity_poly.pdbx_seq_one_letter_code
_entity_poly.pdbx_strand_id
1 'polypeptide(L)'
;MNQLSENQFRSYLNHLVSYPTRFSTSAFYEEAATWTRKVLDEMGYKTSSETISVNDKNSQNIIADKLGTNRNEENYLTILTAHLDSVNHSGEPSSNAPGADDNGSGSAGVLEIARIFKDIPTQHDLRFILFGGEEQGLLGSKQHVENLTTLDKNRIRAVINMDMIGTLNTSTPAVLIEGSPLSEEIINGLRNVASLYTDLDVKISLEPFDSDHVSFLNKEVPAVLTIEGEDSLNPNEHTANDTLEHIHYPLALDILRMNVAFIASQVTNLE
;
A
#
# COMPACT_ATOMS: atom_id res chain seq x y z
N MET A 1 16.40 7.51 -6.46
CA MET A 1 15.37 7.43 -7.51
C MET A 1 15.71 6.47 -8.63
N ASN A 2 16.95 6.29 -9.03
CA ASN A 2 17.34 5.31 -10.05
C ASN A 2 17.29 3.84 -9.60
N GLN A 3 16.73 3.53 -8.44
CA GLN A 3 16.66 2.16 -7.90
C GLN A 3 15.32 1.46 -8.18
N LEU A 4 14.29 2.21 -8.62
CA LEU A 4 13.00 1.64 -8.99
C LEU A 4 13.18 0.73 -10.22
N SER A 5 12.73 -0.51 -10.12
CA SER A 5 12.91 -1.53 -11.13
C SER A 5 11.57 -2.06 -11.63
N GLU A 6 11.22 -1.72 -12.88
CA GLU A 6 10.03 -2.28 -13.52
C GLU A 6 10.05 -3.81 -13.53
N ASN A 7 11.20 -4.41 -13.83
CA ASN A 7 11.31 -5.87 -13.86
C ASN A 7 11.02 -6.51 -12.50
N GLN A 8 11.47 -5.86 -11.41
CA GLN A 8 11.25 -6.39 -10.07
C GLN A 8 9.80 -6.20 -9.64
N PHE A 9 9.22 -5.01 -9.90
CA PHE A 9 7.80 -4.76 -9.68
C PHE A 9 6.92 -5.77 -10.42
N ARG A 10 7.19 -5.98 -11.72
CA ARG A 10 6.51 -7.02 -12.53
C ARG A 10 6.66 -8.42 -11.93
N SER A 11 7.84 -8.76 -11.42
CA SER A 11 8.09 -10.07 -10.81
C SER A 11 7.22 -10.29 -9.57
N TYR A 12 7.11 -9.28 -8.69
CA TYR A 12 6.25 -9.36 -7.52
C TYR A 12 4.77 -9.44 -7.91
N LEU A 13 4.34 -8.58 -8.82
CA LEU A 13 2.96 -8.56 -9.29
C LEU A 13 2.56 -9.89 -9.96
N ASN A 14 3.40 -10.42 -10.86
CA ASN A 14 3.18 -11.71 -11.51
C ASN A 14 3.02 -12.85 -10.50
N HIS A 15 3.79 -12.82 -9.42
CA HIS A 15 3.66 -13.85 -8.38
C HIS A 15 2.32 -13.73 -7.64
N LEU A 16 1.92 -12.52 -7.23
CA LEU A 16 0.66 -12.30 -6.54
C LEU A 16 -0.55 -12.68 -7.40
N VAL A 17 -0.51 -12.37 -8.69
CA VAL A 17 -1.58 -12.71 -9.65
C VAL A 17 -1.59 -14.19 -10.04
N SER A 18 -0.54 -14.95 -9.72
CA SER A 18 -0.50 -16.40 -9.96
C SER A 18 -1.45 -17.20 -9.06
N TYR A 19 -1.89 -16.61 -7.94
CA TYR A 19 -2.95 -17.18 -7.12
C TYR A 19 -4.31 -16.93 -7.77
N PRO A 20 -5.18 -17.96 -7.88
CA PRO A 20 -6.50 -17.77 -8.52
C PRO A 20 -7.39 -16.78 -7.79
N THR A 21 -7.17 -16.61 -6.51
CA THR A 21 -7.81 -15.62 -5.63
C THR A 21 -6.91 -15.37 -4.43
N ARG A 22 -6.96 -14.16 -3.87
CA ARG A 22 -6.36 -13.86 -2.57
C ARG A 22 -7.45 -13.50 -1.54
N PHE A 23 -8.64 -14.06 -1.70
CA PHE A 23 -9.74 -13.84 -0.74
C PHE A 23 -9.29 -14.17 0.69
N SER A 24 -9.39 -13.21 1.61
CA SER A 24 -8.73 -13.17 2.91
C SER A 24 -8.81 -14.42 3.78
N THR A 25 -9.84 -15.24 3.61
CA THR A 25 -10.02 -16.48 4.37
C THR A 25 -9.76 -17.75 3.54
N SER A 26 -9.16 -17.60 2.37
CA SER A 26 -8.77 -18.72 1.50
C SER A 26 -7.37 -19.25 1.83
N ALA A 27 -7.10 -20.50 1.47
CA ALA A 27 -5.77 -21.07 1.55
C ALA A 27 -4.75 -20.32 0.67
N PHE A 28 -5.19 -19.80 -0.47
CA PHE A 28 -4.34 -19.02 -1.36
C PHE A 28 -3.92 -17.67 -0.77
N TYR A 29 -4.78 -17.04 0.04
CA TYR A 29 -4.39 -15.87 0.80
C TYR A 29 -3.29 -16.20 1.82
N GLU A 30 -3.42 -17.30 2.54
CA GLU A 30 -2.40 -17.75 3.51
C GLU A 30 -1.05 -18.00 2.81
N GLU A 31 -1.08 -18.61 1.62
CA GLU A 31 0.12 -18.81 0.80
C GLU A 31 0.72 -17.49 0.34
N ALA A 32 -0.11 -16.54 -0.16
CA ALA A 32 0.33 -15.22 -0.58
C ALA A 32 0.94 -14.42 0.57
N ALA A 33 0.30 -14.42 1.75
CA ALA A 33 0.79 -13.77 2.95
C ALA A 33 2.12 -14.38 3.45
N THR A 34 2.22 -15.71 3.43
CA THR A 34 3.46 -16.42 3.77
C THR A 34 4.60 -16.08 2.82
N TRP A 35 4.33 -16.05 1.52
CA TRP A 35 5.31 -15.67 0.50
C TRP A 35 5.74 -14.21 0.68
N THR A 36 4.81 -13.30 0.85
CA THR A 36 5.07 -11.86 1.06
C THR A 36 5.96 -11.64 2.28
N ARG A 37 5.64 -12.27 3.40
CA ARG A 37 6.46 -12.20 4.61
C ARG A 37 7.87 -12.74 4.35
N LYS A 38 7.99 -13.88 3.67
CA LYS A 38 9.30 -14.45 3.31
C LYS A 38 10.13 -13.49 2.46
N VAL A 39 9.54 -12.83 1.47
CA VAL A 39 10.22 -11.82 0.64
C VAL A 39 10.76 -10.67 1.50
N LEU A 40 9.98 -10.18 2.46
CA LEU A 40 10.40 -9.12 3.38
C LEU A 40 11.48 -9.59 4.36
N ASP A 41 11.39 -10.84 4.86
CA ASP A 41 12.44 -11.46 5.69
C ASP A 41 13.77 -11.57 4.93
N GLU A 42 13.73 -11.99 3.66
CA GLU A 42 14.92 -12.10 2.80
C GLU A 42 15.55 -10.73 2.48
N MET A 43 14.79 -9.65 2.55
CA MET A 43 15.29 -8.28 2.47
C MET A 43 15.95 -7.81 3.78
N GLY A 44 15.82 -8.56 4.87
CA GLY A 44 16.40 -8.26 6.18
C GLY A 44 15.52 -7.42 7.10
N TYR A 45 14.24 -7.29 6.81
CA TYR A 45 13.29 -6.61 7.71
C TYR A 45 12.93 -7.48 8.92
N LYS A 46 12.58 -6.84 10.04
CA LYS A 46 11.96 -7.53 11.16
C LYS A 46 10.48 -7.74 10.86
N THR A 47 10.10 -8.94 10.47
CA THR A 47 8.72 -9.23 10.11
C THR A 47 7.89 -9.83 11.25
N SER A 48 6.59 -9.61 11.18
CA SER A 48 5.60 -10.27 12.04
C SER A 48 4.29 -10.47 11.26
N SER A 49 3.45 -11.39 11.76
CA SER A 49 2.07 -11.54 11.33
C SER A 49 1.15 -11.11 12.47
N GLU A 50 0.18 -10.28 12.18
CA GLU A 50 -0.88 -9.90 13.10
C GLU A 50 -2.15 -10.69 12.72
N THR A 51 -2.60 -11.56 13.62
CA THR A 51 -3.85 -12.32 13.40
C THR A 51 -5.04 -11.39 13.48
N ILE A 52 -5.92 -11.47 12.48
CA ILE A 52 -7.16 -10.72 12.41
C ILE A 52 -8.36 -11.65 12.27
N SER A 53 -9.54 -11.18 12.62
CA SER A 53 -10.80 -11.87 12.41
C SER A 53 -11.53 -11.30 11.20
N VAL A 54 -11.83 -12.17 10.24
CA VAL A 54 -12.60 -11.84 9.03
C VAL A 54 -13.80 -12.76 8.97
N ASN A 55 -15.01 -12.24 9.23
CA ASN A 55 -16.26 -13.01 9.22
C ASN A 55 -16.16 -14.32 10.06
N ASP A 56 -15.73 -14.20 11.31
CA ASP A 56 -15.54 -15.31 12.27
C ASP A 56 -14.46 -16.33 11.86
N LYS A 57 -13.63 -16.04 10.89
CA LYS A 57 -12.46 -16.83 10.51
C LYS A 57 -11.18 -16.05 10.77
N ASN A 58 -10.09 -16.77 10.99
CA ASN A 58 -8.78 -16.15 11.13
C ASN A 58 -8.21 -15.79 9.75
N SER A 59 -7.59 -14.61 9.67
CA SER A 59 -6.72 -14.16 8.60
C SER A 59 -5.53 -13.43 9.23
N GLN A 60 -4.74 -12.71 8.45
CA GLN A 60 -3.55 -12.03 8.98
C GLN A 60 -3.17 -10.79 8.19
N ASN A 61 -2.63 -9.81 8.88
CA ASN A 61 -1.84 -8.73 8.29
C ASN A 61 -0.35 -9.11 8.33
N ILE A 62 0.42 -8.67 7.35
CA ILE A 62 1.88 -8.84 7.32
C ILE A 62 2.54 -7.49 7.60
N ILE A 63 3.42 -7.47 8.58
CA ILE A 63 4.11 -6.25 9.04
C ILE A 63 5.61 -6.47 8.91
N ALA A 64 6.33 -5.46 8.39
CA ALA A 64 7.78 -5.45 8.31
C ALA A 64 8.33 -4.10 8.79
N ASP A 65 9.22 -4.14 9.77
CA ASP A 65 9.78 -2.95 10.41
C ASP A 65 11.25 -2.74 10.01
N LYS A 66 11.57 -1.49 9.67
CA LYS A 66 12.92 -0.96 9.57
C LYS A 66 13.12 0.11 10.62
N LEU A 67 14.04 -0.16 11.55
CA LEU A 67 14.37 0.81 12.57
C LEU A 67 15.35 1.86 12.03
N GLY A 68 15.01 3.13 12.21
CA GLY A 68 15.90 4.26 11.94
C GLY A 68 17.10 4.29 12.88
N THR A 69 18.02 5.18 12.62
CA THR A 69 19.22 5.40 13.48
C THR A 69 18.93 6.33 14.66
N ASN A 70 17.91 7.19 14.55
CA ASN A 70 17.48 8.03 15.65
C ASN A 70 16.85 7.18 16.77
N ARG A 71 17.35 7.31 17.99
CA ARG A 71 16.85 6.58 19.17
C ARG A 71 16.26 7.51 20.23
N ASN A 72 16.07 8.78 19.88
CA ASN A 72 15.50 9.80 20.76
C ASN A 72 13.96 9.79 20.67
N GLU A 73 13.32 10.57 21.54
CA GLU A 73 11.86 10.76 21.56
C GLU A 73 11.31 11.36 20.25
N GLU A 74 12.17 11.99 19.45
CA GLU A 74 11.85 12.53 18.11
C GLU A 74 11.94 11.48 16.99
N ASN A 75 11.99 10.19 17.32
CA ASN A 75 11.97 9.13 16.31
C ASN A 75 10.54 8.91 15.81
N TYR A 76 10.24 9.40 14.62
CA TYR A 76 8.95 9.26 13.97
C TYR A 76 8.80 7.91 13.27
N LEU A 77 7.57 7.58 12.92
CA LEU A 77 7.22 6.39 12.14
C LEU A 77 6.48 6.81 10.88
N THR A 78 7.00 6.40 9.73
CA THR A 78 6.28 6.44 8.45
C THR A 78 5.79 5.04 8.13
N ILE A 79 4.54 4.91 7.69
CA ILE A 79 3.93 3.64 7.32
C ILE A 79 3.58 3.68 5.83
N LEU A 80 3.95 2.63 5.10
CA LEU A 80 3.50 2.37 3.74
C LEU A 80 2.65 1.11 3.75
N THR A 81 1.48 1.17 3.16
CA THR A 81 0.54 0.06 3.20
C THR A 81 -0.18 -0.17 1.87
N ALA A 82 -0.68 -1.37 1.69
CA ALA A 82 -1.64 -1.81 0.68
C ALA A 82 -2.40 -3.00 1.25
N HIS A 83 -3.56 -3.33 0.71
CA HIS A 83 -4.15 -4.62 1.04
C HIS A 83 -3.63 -5.73 0.12
N LEU A 84 -3.62 -6.94 0.63
CA LEU A 84 -3.09 -8.12 -0.06
C LEU A 84 -4.19 -9.00 -0.61
N ASP A 85 -5.38 -8.92 -0.03
CA ASP A 85 -6.53 -9.71 -0.47
C ASP A 85 -7.11 -9.22 -1.79
N SER A 86 -7.99 -10.02 -2.37
CA SER A 86 -8.76 -9.73 -3.57
C SER A 86 -10.13 -10.42 -3.50
N VAL A 87 -11.12 -9.91 -4.21
CA VAL A 87 -12.50 -10.41 -4.19
C VAL A 87 -13.10 -10.47 -5.59
N ASN A 88 -14.11 -11.31 -5.78
CA ASN A 88 -14.94 -11.34 -6.99
C ASN A 88 -16.38 -10.99 -6.65
N HIS A 89 -16.84 -9.82 -7.06
CA HIS A 89 -18.24 -9.40 -6.91
C HIS A 89 -19.14 -9.87 -8.06
N SER A 90 -18.56 -10.37 -9.17
CA SER A 90 -19.31 -10.91 -10.31
C SER A 90 -19.65 -12.40 -10.18
N GLY A 91 -19.25 -13.03 -9.06
CA GLY A 91 -19.48 -14.45 -8.76
C GLY A 91 -19.46 -14.72 -7.26
N GLU A 92 -19.03 -15.94 -6.88
CA GLU A 92 -18.73 -16.20 -5.47
C GLU A 92 -17.52 -15.36 -5.05
N PRO A 93 -17.56 -14.68 -3.90
CA PRO A 93 -16.50 -13.76 -3.48
C PRO A 93 -15.09 -14.36 -3.46
N SER A 94 -14.98 -15.66 -3.14
CA SER A 94 -13.72 -16.42 -3.13
C SER A 94 -13.39 -17.12 -4.47
N SER A 95 -14.17 -16.88 -5.53
CA SER A 95 -13.91 -17.45 -6.86
C SER A 95 -12.73 -16.74 -7.53
N ASN A 96 -12.49 -17.03 -8.81
CA ASN A 96 -11.38 -16.44 -9.54
C ASN A 96 -11.38 -14.91 -9.46
N ALA A 97 -10.41 -14.37 -8.76
CA ALA A 97 -10.16 -12.95 -8.53
C ALA A 97 -8.65 -12.71 -8.54
N PRO A 98 -8.02 -12.62 -9.72
CA PRO A 98 -6.57 -12.42 -9.80
C PRO A 98 -6.12 -11.14 -9.10
N GLY A 99 -6.95 -10.10 -9.10
CA GLY A 99 -6.70 -8.85 -8.42
C GLY A 99 -5.36 -8.24 -8.83
N ALA A 100 -5.17 -8.02 -10.15
CA ALA A 100 -3.89 -7.54 -10.64
C ALA A 100 -3.69 -6.07 -10.29
N ASP A 101 -4.73 -5.28 -10.44
CA ASP A 101 -4.74 -3.91 -10.01
C ASP A 101 -5.23 -3.79 -8.58
N ASP A 102 -6.32 -4.43 -8.26
CA ASP A 102 -6.96 -4.44 -6.95
C ASP A 102 -6.69 -5.73 -6.16
N ASN A 103 -5.74 -5.72 -5.23
CA ASN A 103 -4.70 -4.73 -5.05
C ASN A 103 -3.31 -5.38 -5.15
N GLY A 104 -3.12 -6.17 -6.22
CA GLY A 104 -1.81 -6.73 -6.58
C GLY A 104 -0.82 -5.62 -6.89
N SER A 105 -1.27 -4.54 -7.57
CA SER A 105 -0.45 -3.41 -7.97
C SER A 105 0.12 -2.67 -6.76
N GLY A 106 -0.71 -2.29 -5.81
CA GLY A 106 -0.28 -1.65 -4.55
C GLY A 106 0.59 -2.56 -3.71
N SER A 107 0.20 -3.85 -3.55
CA SER A 107 0.97 -4.84 -2.79
C SER A 107 2.37 -5.09 -3.38
N ALA A 108 2.48 -5.25 -4.70
CA ALA A 108 3.78 -5.35 -5.39
C ALA A 108 4.58 -4.04 -5.25
N GLY A 109 3.90 -2.90 -5.23
CA GLY A 109 4.48 -1.59 -4.99
C GLY A 109 5.12 -1.48 -3.59
N VAL A 110 4.43 -1.97 -2.55
CA VAL A 110 4.98 -2.02 -1.19
C VAL A 110 6.27 -2.86 -1.17
N LEU A 111 6.29 -4.02 -1.83
CA LEU A 111 7.47 -4.88 -1.90
C LEU A 111 8.63 -4.22 -2.66
N GLU A 112 8.33 -3.53 -3.77
CA GLU A 112 9.38 -2.83 -4.54
C GLU A 112 9.96 -1.64 -3.76
N ILE A 113 9.12 -0.88 -3.06
CA ILE A 113 9.59 0.22 -2.19
C ILE A 113 10.39 -0.35 -1.01
N ALA A 114 9.95 -1.45 -0.41
CA ALA A 114 10.73 -2.14 0.62
C ALA A 114 12.11 -2.57 0.08
N ARG A 115 12.17 -3.14 -1.13
CA ARG A 115 13.45 -3.50 -1.77
C ARG A 115 14.39 -2.30 -1.92
N ILE A 116 13.86 -1.13 -2.26
CA ILE A 116 14.67 0.11 -2.37
C ILE A 116 15.23 0.52 -1.02
N PHE A 117 14.39 0.54 0.00
CA PHE A 117 14.78 1.04 1.32
C PHE A 117 15.61 0.03 2.16
N LYS A 118 15.71 -1.25 1.78
CA LYS A 118 16.45 -2.25 2.60
C LYS A 118 17.88 -1.81 2.91
N ASP A 119 18.59 -1.24 1.93
CA ASP A 119 19.99 -0.86 2.02
C ASP A 119 20.20 0.64 2.28
N ILE A 120 19.15 1.45 2.31
CA ILE A 120 19.21 2.90 2.54
C ILE A 120 19.17 3.15 4.06
N PRO A 121 20.19 3.77 4.67
CA PRO A 121 20.10 4.20 6.05
C PRO A 121 18.96 5.20 6.25
N THR A 122 18.11 4.95 7.25
CA THR A 122 17.03 5.87 7.61
C THR A 122 17.30 6.47 8.99
N GLN A 123 16.88 7.69 9.22
CA GLN A 123 16.93 8.31 10.55
C GLN A 123 15.73 7.88 11.37
N HIS A 124 14.55 7.93 10.76
CA HIS A 124 13.28 7.58 11.37
C HIS A 124 12.86 6.16 10.98
N ASP A 125 11.93 5.62 11.75
CA ASP A 125 11.42 4.26 11.52
C ASP A 125 10.52 4.24 10.28
N LEU A 126 10.59 3.12 9.54
CA LEU A 126 9.72 2.83 8.40
C LEU A 126 9.05 1.48 8.62
N ARG A 127 7.74 1.42 8.44
CA ARG A 127 6.94 0.21 8.53
C ARG A 127 6.22 -0.03 7.23
N PHE A 128 6.23 -1.28 6.78
CA PHE A 128 5.44 -1.78 5.66
C PHE A 128 4.35 -2.68 6.22
N ILE A 129 3.11 -2.48 5.75
CA ILE A 129 1.99 -3.34 6.16
C ILE A 129 1.23 -3.78 4.91
N LEU A 130 0.98 -5.09 4.81
CA LEU A 130 0.05 -5.63 3.83
C LEU A 130 -1.14 -6.18 4.60
N PHE A 131 -2.30 -5.53 4.42
CA PHE A 131 -3.51 -5.85 5.13
C PHE A 131 -4.25 -7.00 4.48
N GLY A 132 -4.95 -7.80 5.30
CA GLY A 132 -5.98 -8.72 4.85
C GLY A 132 -7.35 -8.22 5.27
N GLY A 133 -8.40 -8.71 4.62
CA GLY A 133 -9.77 -8.37 4.98
C GLY A 133 -10.17 -6.93 4.67
N GLU A 134 -9.48 -6.28 3.77
CA GLU A 134 -9.88 -4.98 3.24
C GLU A 134 -11.21 -5.12 2.52
N GLU A 135 -11.29 -6.03 1.57
CA GLU A 135 -12.43 -6.40 0.72
C GLU A 135 -13.67 -6.87 1.49
N GLN A 136 -13.50 -7.16 2.75
CA GLN A 136 -14.58 -7.55 3.65
C GLN A 136 -14.94 -6.41 4.63
N GLY A 137 -14.54 -5.18 4.30
CA GLY A 137 -14.87 -3.95 5.00
C GLY A 137 -13.76 -3.44 5.92
N LEU A 138 -12.53 -3.35 5.42
CA LEU A 138 -11.35 -2.77 6.09
C LEU A 138 -11.00 -3.49 7.41
N LEU A 139 -11.27 -4.80 7.49
CA LEU A 139 -11.19 -5.51 8.79
C LEU A 139 -9.76 -5.59 9.31
N GLY A 140 -8.78 -5.73 8.43
CA GLY A 140 -7.37 -5.77 8.81
C GLY A 140 -6.86 -4.46 9.36
N SER A 141 -7.06 -3.37 8.64
CA SER A 141 -6.63 -2.05 9.07
C SER A 141 -7.39 -1.56 10.30
N LYS A 142 -8.70 -1.80 10.40
CA LYS A 142 -9.50 -1.47 11.58
C LYS A 142 -8.95 -2.14 12.84
N GLN A 143 -8.70 -3.46 12.79
CA GLN A 143 -8.16 -4.19 13.93
C GLN A 143 -6.72 -3.76 14.24
N HIS A 144 -5.91 -3.46 13.22
CA HIS A 144 -4.56 -2.94 13.43
C HIS A 144 -4.56 -1.61 14.19
N VAL A 145 -5.35 -0.63 13.74
CA VAL A 145 -5.37 0.70 14.37
C VAL A 145 -6.00 0.69 15.77
N GLU A 146 -6.91 -0.27 16.04
CA GLU A 146 -7.45 -0.49 17.38
C GLU A 146 -6.40 -1.00 18.37
N ASN A 147 -5.43 -1.75 17.90
CA ASN A 147 -4.33 -2.31 18.69
C ASN A 147 -3.15 -1.34 18.85
N LEU A 148 -3.13 -0.20 18.14
CA LEU A 148 -2.07 0.80 18.28
C LEU A 148 -2.01 1.34 19.72
N THR A 149 -0.82 1.31 20.31
CA THR A 149 -0.60 1.99 21.58
C THR A 149 -0.64 3.51 21.39
N THR A 150 -0.95 4.25 22.45
CA THR A 150 -0.87 5.72 22.40
C THR A 150 0.53 6.21 22.00
N LEU A 151 1.57 5.50 22.42
CA LEU A 151 2.94 5.82 22.03
C LEU A 151 3.17 5.65 20.53
N ASP A 152 2.72 4.53 19.96
CA ASP A 152 2.86 4.28 18.52
C ASP A 152 2.05 5.30 17.72
N LYS A 153 0.80 5.53 18.10
CA LYS A 153 -0.06 6.54 17.46
C LYS A 153 0.62 7.91 17.39
N ASN A 154 1.19 8.38 18.51
CA ASN A 154 1.82 9.70 18.59
C ASN A 154 3.12 9.81 17.76
N ARG A 155 3.74 8.70 17.41
CA ARG A 155 4.96 8.65 16.58
C ARG A 155 4.67 8.63 15.08
N ILE A 156 3.45 8.21 14.68
CA ILE A 156 3.11 8.12 13.26
C ILE A 156 3.01 9.52 12.67
N ARG A 157 3.90 9.80 11.70
CA ARG A 157 3.96 11.08 10.98
C ARG A 157 3.16 11.03 9.68
N ALA A 158 3.22 9.89 9.00
CA ALA A 158 2.54 9.70 7.74
C ALA A 158 2.18 8.23 7.55
N VAL A 159 0.97 7.99 7.05
CA VAL A 159 0.56 6.72 6.48
C VAL A 159 0.24 6.94 5.01
N ILE A 160 0.89 6.18 4.14
CA ILE A 160 0.63 6.18 2.70
C ILE A 160 0.01 4.82 2.37
N ASN A 161 -1.24 4.82 1.97
CA ASN A 161 -1.91 3.65 1.44
C ASN A 161 -1.81 3.67 -0.09
N MET A 162 -1.44 2.55 -0.70
CA MET A 162 -1.50 2.36 -2.15
C MET A 162 -2.60 1.37 -2.46
N ASP A 163 -3.51 1.78 -3.33
CA ASP A 163 -4.61 0.96 -3.77
C ASP A 163 -4.89 1.24 -5.23
N MET A 164 -4.95 0.20 -6.07
CA MET A 164 -5.20 0.32 -7.50
C MET A 164 -4.33 1.39 -8.17
N ILE A 165 -3.05 1.09 -8.39
CA ILE A 165 -2.09 2.04 -8.97
C ILE A 165 -1.72 1.74 -10.43
N GLY A 166 -2.41 0.80 -11.07
CA GLY A 166 -1.97 0.21 -12.33
C GLY A 166 -2.88 0.42 -13.54
N THR A 167 -4.11 0.85 -13.43
CA THR A 167 -4.99 1.03 -14.59
C THR A 167 -5.00 2.47 -15.08
N LEU A 168 -4.71 2.67 -16.38
CA LEU A 168 -4.78 3.98 -17.01
C LEU A 168 -6.23 4.28 -17.42
N ASN A 169 -6.98 4.92 -16.53
CA ASN A 169 -8.40 5.27 -16.69
C ASN A 169 -8.65 6.75 -17.01
N THR A 170 -7.60 7.49 -17.30
CA THR A 170 -7.61 8.90 -17.68
C THR A 170 -6.88 9.12 -19.00
N SER A 171 -7.14 10.23 -19.69
CA SER A 171 -6.49 10.56 -20.97
C SER A 171 -4.98 10.79 -20.86
N THR A 172 -4.51 11.19 -19.69
CA THR A 172 -3.10 11.38 -19.33
C THR A 172 -2.84 10.67 -18.00
N PRO A 173 -1.63 10.15 -17.73
CA PRO A 173 -1.31 9.53 -16.46
C PRO A 173 -1.66 10.46 -15.28
N ALA A 174 -2.49 9.97 -14.37
CA ALA A 174 -2.97 10.75 -13.24
C ALA A 174 -2.96 9.91 -11.96
N VAL A 175 -2.81 10.58 -10.83
CA VAL A 175 -2.95 10.02 -9.49
C VAL A 175 -3.97 10.84 -8.70
N LEU A 176 -4.88 10.18 -8.01
CA LEU A 176 -5.70 10.79 -6.97
C LEU A 176 -4.99 10.59 -5.62
N ILE A 177 -4.74 11.68 -4.93
CA ILE A 177 -4.31 11.68 -3.53
C ILE A 177 -5.53 12.00 -2.68
N GLU A 178 -6.00 11.01 -1.95
CA GLU A 178 -7.18 11.16 -1.12
C GLU A 178 -6.79 11.16 0.36
N GLY A 179 -7.39 12.04 1.14
CA GLY A 179 -7.14 12.14 2.56
C GLY A 179 -8.15 13.05 3.25
N SER A 180 -7.74 13.65 4.35
CA SER A 180 -8.55 14.61 5.11
C SER A 180 -7.73 15.86 5.42
N PRO A 181 -8.31 16.92 6.00
CA PRO A 181 -7.55 18.07 6.48
C PRO A 181 -6.41 17.71 7.44
N LEU A 182 -6.52 16.60 8.17
CA LEU A 182 -5.47 16.06 9.02
C LEU A 182 -4.20 15.67 8.25
N SER A 183 -4.33 15.33 6.97
CA SER A 183 -3.27 14.84 6.11
C SER A 183 -2.68 15.92 5.19
N GLU A 184 -2.97 17.19 5.41
CA GLU A 184 -2.58 18.28 4.49
C GLU A 184 -1.08 18.32 4.23
N GLU A 185 -0.24 18.08 5.24
CA GLU A 185 1.22 18.06 5.08
C GLU A 185 1.67 16.91 4.15
N ILE A 186 1.04 15.73 4.27
CA ILE A 186 1.32 14.57 3.41
C ILE A 186 0.90 14.86 1.98
N ILE A 187 -0.33 15.35 1.78
CA ILE A 187 -0.88 15.70 0.46
C ILE A 187 0.02 16.71 -0.24
N ASN A 188 0.40 17.79 0.45
CA ASN A 188 1.28 18.82 -0.12
C ASN A 188 2.67 18.27 -0.43
N GLY A 189 3.22 17.40 0.42
CA GLY A 189 4.49 16.74 0.20
C GLY A 189 4.46 15.84 -1.04
N LEU A 190 3.45 14.99 -1.16
CA LEU A 190 3.27 14.10 -2.32
C LEU A 190 3.09 14.90 -3.63
N ARG A 191 2.22 15.93 -3.62
CA ARG A 191 2.04 16.81 -4.78
C ARG A 191 3.34 17.49 -5.21
N ASN A 192 4.14 17.94 -4.25
CA ASN A 192 5.42 18.59 -4.54
C ASN A 192 6.41 17.59 -5.19
N VAL A 193 6.58 16.41 -4.63
CA VAL A 193 7.50 15.40 -5.20
C VAL A 193 6.98 14.86 -6.53
N ALA A 194 5.66 14.74 -6.73
CA ALA A 194 5.08 14.38 -8.03
C ALA A 194 5.51 15.36 -9.10
N SER A 195 5.37 16.67 -8.84
CA SER A 195 5.75 17.73 -9.79
C SER A 195 7.25 17.77 -10.10
N LEU A 196 8.10 17.27 -9.20
CA LEU A 196 9.55 17.27 -9.38
C LEU A 196 10.07 16.03 -10.11
N TYR A 197 9.37 14.91 -10.01
CA TYR A 197 9.92 13.61 -10.39
C TYR A 197 9.06 12.79 -11.34
N THR A 198 7.87 13.27 -11.67
CA THR A 198 6.92 12.60 -12.56
C THR A 198 6.18 13.58 -13.44
N ASP A 199 5.48 13.07 -14.45
CA ASP A 199 4.57 13.84 -15.29
C ASP A 199 3.10 13.56 -14.93
N LEU A 200 2.83 13.08 -13.71
CA LEU A 200 1.48 12.77 -13.23
C LEU A 200 0.62 14.02 -13.10
N ASP A 201 -0.59 13.96 -13.60
CA ASP A 201 -1.65 14.89 -13.21
C ASP A 201 -2.12 14.51 -11.80
N VAL A 202 -1.97 15.42 -10.84
CA VAL A 202 -2.28 15.17 -9.43
C VAL A 202 -3.65 15.72 -9.10
N LYS A 203 -4.59 14.83 -8.82
CA LYS A 203 -5.92 15.14 -8.28
C LYS A 203 -5.91 15.02 -6.76
N ILE A 204 -6.75 15.76 -6.07
CA ILE A 204 -6.85 15.74 -4.61
C ILE A 204 -8.32 15.64 -4.21
N SER A 205 -8.60 14.72 -3.27
CA SER A 205 -9.87 14.62 -2.54
C SER A 205 -9.61 14.80 -1.04
N LEU A 206 -10.48 15.56 -0.37
CA LEU A 206 -10.51 15.66 1.10
C LEU A 206 -11.73 14.94 1.69
N GLU A 207 -12.37 14.10 0.89
CA GLU A 207 -13.50 13.25 1.26
C GLU A 207 -13.03 11.79 1.21
N PRO A 208 -12.35 11.30 2.29
CA PRO A 208 -11.76 9.97 2.28
C PRO A 208 -12.82 8.89 2.21
N PHE A 209 -12.63 7.93 1.32
CA PHE A 209 -13.58 6.87 1.05
C PHE A 209 -12.91 5.51 0.91
N ASP A 210 -13.49 4.53 1.50
CA ASP A 210 -13.45 3.07 1.34
C ASP A 210 -12.11 2.41 0.96
N SER A 211 -11.00 2.79 1.62
CA SER A 211 -9.76 2.00 1.64
C SER A 211 -9.05 2.14 3.00
N ASP A 212 -7.99 1.39 3.23
CA ASP A 212 -7.33 1.20 4.54
C ASP A 212 -6.89 2.49 5.24
N HIS A 213 -6.59 3.57 4.49
CA HIS A 213 -6.24 4.88 5.05
C HIS A 213 -7.36 5.46 5.94
N VAL A 214 -8.64 5.14 5.63
CA VAL A 214 -9.81 5.58 6.41
C VAL A 214 -9.75 5.06 7.84
N SER A 215 -9.26 3.84 8.05
CA SER A 215 -9.11 3.27 9.38
C SER A 215 -8.17 4.10 10.27
N PHE A 216 -7.08 4.61 9.70
CA PHE A 216 -6.14 5.50 10.38
C PHE A 216 -6.73 6.88 10.64
N LEU A 217 -7.38 7.48 9.64
CA LEU A 217 -8.04 8.79 9.77
C LEU A 217 -9.10 8.78 10.87
N ASN A 218 -9.89 7.71 10.97
CA ASN A 218 -10.90 7.53 12.02
C ASN A 218 -10.30 7.44 13.44
N LYS A 219 -9.00 7.20 13.55
CA LYS A 219 -8.24 7.21 14.81
C LYS A 219 -7.37 8.47 14.94
N GLU A 220 -7.63 9.50 14.13
CA GLU A 220 -6.88 10.76 14.13
C GLU A 220 -5.38 10.56 13.85
N VAL A 221 -5.04 9.59 13.00
CA VAL A 221 -3.69 9.38 12.47
C VAL A 221 -3.66 9.92 11.04
N PRO A 222 -2.70 10.80 10.67
CA PRO A 222 -2.64 11.36 9.34
C PRO A 222 -2.30 10.28 8.31
N ALA A 223 -3.21 10.09 7.35
CA ALA A 223 -3.11 9.06 6.32
C ALA A 223 -3.65 9.58 4.98
N VAL A 224 -3.11 9.04 3.91
CA VAL A 224 -3.58 9.28 2.54
C VAL A 224 -3.68 7.98 1.77
N LEU A 225 -4.57 7.97 0.78
CA LEU A 225 -4.58 7.02 -0.31
C LEU A 225 -3.86 7.64 -1.50
N THR A 226 -3.07 6.85 -2.21
CA THR A 226 -2.57 7.14 -3.56
C THR A 226 -3.10 6.07 -4.50
N ILE A 227 -3.99 6.47 -5.39
CA ILE A 227 -4.77 5.62 -6.29
C ILE A 227 -4.74 6.20 -7.71
N GLU A 228 -5.00 5.41 -8.70
CA GLU A 228 -5.12 5.86 -10.09
C GLU A 228 -6.19 6.96 -10.27
N GLY A 229 -6.03 7.83 -11.28
CA GLY A 229 -6.71 9.13 -11.34
C GLY A 229 -8.22 9.15 -11.39
N GLU A 230 -8.89 8.09 -11.88
CA GLU A 230 -10.35 7.93 -11.96
C GLU A 230 -10.71 6.46 -11.68
N ASP A 231 -10.37 5.99 -10.48
CA ASP A 231 -10.55 4.61 -10.03
C ASP A 231 -11.94 4.05 -10.30
N SER A 232 -12.99 4.85 -10.05
CA SER A 232 -14.38 4.48 -10.30
C SER A 232 -14.71 4.16 -11.78
N LEU A 233 -13.81 4.44 -12.70
CA LEU A 233 -13.94 4.08 -14.11
C LEU A 233 -13.23 2.74 -14.45
N ASN A 234 -12.63 2.06 -13.49
CA ASN A 234 -11.99 0.77 -13.73
C ASN A 234 -13.06 -0.34 -13.87
N PRO A 235 -13.29 -0.87 -15.08
CA PRO A 235 -14.37 -1.84 -15.29
C PRO A 235 -14.00 -3.26 -14.84
N ASN A 236 -12.75 -3.50 -14.45
CA ASN A 236 -12.21 -4.82 -14.12
C ASN A 236 -12.12 -5.06 -12.62
N GLU A 237 -12.20 -4.00 -11.82
CA GLU A 237 -12.20 -4.04 -10.36
C GLU A 237 -13.21 -5.08 -9.84
N HIS A 238 -12.81 -5.83 -8.81
CA HIS A 238 -13.62 -6.89 -8.19
C HIS A 238 -14.18 -7.95 -9.16
N THR A 239 -13.45 -8.25 -10.24
CA THR A 239 -13.85 -9.26 -11.23
C THR A 239 -12.72 -10.22 -11.60
N ALA A 240 -13.07 -11.32 -12.26
CA ALA A 240 -12.08 -12.23 -12.83
C ALA A 240 -11.26 -11.63 -13.98
N ASN A 241 -11.63 -10.43 -14.47
CA ASN A 241 -10.95 -9.72 -15.55
C ASN A 241 -9.89 -8.74 -15.03
N ASP A 242 -9.73 -8.58 -13.73
CA ASP A 242 -8.63 -7.81 -13.17
C ASP A 242 -7.33 -8.61 -13.31
N THR A 243 -6.70 -8.46 -14.47
CA THR A 243 -5.56 -9.26 -14.91
C THR A 243 -4.39 -8.38 -15.35
N LEU A 244 -3.20 -9.00 -15.49
CA LEU A 244 -1.97 -8.33 -15.89
C LEU A 244 -2.05 -7.59 -17.23
N GLU A 245 -2.99 -7.95 -18.09
CA GLU A 245 -3.19 -7.34 -19.41
C GLU A 245 -3.63 -5.87 -19.31
N HIS A 246 -4.27 -5.51 -18.21
CA HIS A 246 -4.81 -4.17 -17.95
C HIS A 246 -3.84 -3.26 -17.21
N ILE A 247 -2.71 -3.78 -16.75
CA ILE A 247 -1.71 -2.99 -16.00
C ILE A 247 -0.90 -2.09 -16.92
N HIS A 248 -1.02 -0.79 -16.69
CA HIS A 248 -0.23 0.25 -17.32
C HIS A 248 1.03 0.54 -16.48
N TYR A 249 2.08 -0.22 -16.69
CA TYR A 249 3.31 -0.16 -15.89
C TYR A 249 3.95 1.24 -15.78
N PRO A 250 3.97 2.08 -16.85
CA PRO A 250 4.49 3.43 -16.69
C PRO A 250 3.76 4.27 -15.65
N LEU A 251 2.41 4.18 -15.58
CA LEU A 251 1.61 4.85 -14.54
C LEU A 251 1.99 4.35 -13.14
N ALA A 252 1.98 3.03 -12.96
CA ALA A 252 2.34 2.42 -11.68
C ALA A 252 3.73 2.87 -11.22
N LEU A 253 4.72 2.87 -12.12
CA LEU A 253 6.08 3.31 -11.80
C LEU A 253 6.17 4.79 -11.45
N ASP A 254 5.36 5.64 -12.05
CA ASP A 254 5.34 7.06 -11.70
C ASP A 254 4.69 7.29 -10.34
N ILE A 255 3.60 6.58 -10.02
CA ILE A 255 3.01 6.62 -8.66
C ILE A 255 4.00 6.07 -7.63
N LEU A 256 4.70 4.97 -7.92
CA LEU A 256 5.75 4.44 -7.04
C LEU A 256 6.90 5.44 -6.87
N ARG A 257 7.31 6.13 -7.94
CA ARG A 257 8.39 7.13 -7.87
C ARG A 257 8.01 8.31 -6.97
N MET A 258 6.77 8.78 -7.07
CA MET A 258 6.22 9.81 -6.18
C MET A 258 6.28 9.33 -4.72
N ASN A 259 5.78 8.14 -4.42
CA ASN A 259 5.74 7.58 -3.06
C ASN A 259 7.15 7.36 -2.50
N VAL A 260 8.09 6.81 -3.29
CA VAL A 260 9.51 6.65 -2.89
C VAL A 260 10.14 7.99 -2.53
N ALA A 261 9.92 9.03 -3.37
CA ALA A 261 10.48 10.35 -3.13
C ALA A 261 9.93 10.99 -1.84
N PHE A 262 8.63 10.85 -1.62
CA PHE A 262 7.99 11.35 -0.40
C PHE A 262 8.51 10.59 0.84
N ILE A 263 8.49 9.26 0.84
CA ILE A 263 8.98 8.45 1.96
C ILE A 263 10.44 8.80 2.27
N ALA A 264 11.29 8.92 1.26
CA ALA A 264 12.68 9.32 1.45
C ALA A 264 12.79 10.65 2.20
N SER A 265 11.97 11.64 1.85
CA SER A 265 11.95 12.93 2.56
C SER A 265 11.52 12.82 4.03
N GLN A 266 10.72 11.81 4.38
CA GLN A 266 10.24 11.61 5.75
C GLN A 266 11.25 10.86 6.61
N VAL A 267 12.01 9.93 6.04
CA VAL A 267 12.83 8.99 6.83
C VAL A 267 14.32 9.23 6.72
N THR A 268 14.79 10.09 5.80
CA THR A 268 16.21 10.43 5.63
C THR A 268 16.47 11.91 5.91
N ASN A 269 17.66 12.27 6.40
CA ASN A 269 18.12 13.65 6.30
C ASN A 269 18.53 13.93 4.86
N LEU A 270 17.76 14.70 4.17
CA LEU A 270 18.21 15.38 2.96
C LEU A 270 18.90 16.67 3.42
N GLU A 271 20.23 16.58 3.70
CA GLU A 271 21.07 17.77 3.78
C GLU A 271 21.27 18.41 2.40
#